data_615ff7aa0bd1b6a1fc26744be4de49b5
#
_entry.id   615ff7aa0bd1b6a1fc26744be4de49b5
#
_cell.length_a   1.000
_cell.length_b   1.000
_cell.length_c   1.000
_cell.angle_alpha   90.00
_cell.angle_beta   90.00
_cell.angle_gamma   90.00
#
_symmetry.space_group_name_H-M   'P 1'
#
loop_
_entity.id
_entity.type
_entity.pdbx_description
1 polymer ?
#
loop_
_entity_poly.entity_id
_entity_poly.type
_entity_poly.pdbx_seq_one_letter_code
_entity_poly.pdbx_strand_id
1 'polypeptide(L)' 'MKLEAVDKKNPRLICPATVGDVRDDEIFVSFDGWRGAFDYWCRFDSRDIFPVGWCEKSGHPLQPPGNKSKYDY' A
#
# COMPACT_ATOMS: atom_id res chain seq x y z
N MET A 1 -0.23 0.52 11.17
CA MET A 1 0.85 -0.30 10.65
C MET A 1 1.06 0.01 9.18
N LYS A 2 2.28 0.22 8.77
CA LYS A 2 2.60 0.63 7.40
C LYS A 2 3.00 -0.56 6.54
N LEU A 3 2.67 -0.47 5.26
CA LEU A 3 2.96 -1.51 4.27
C LEU A 3 3.42 -0.88 2.97
N GLU A 4 3.91 -1.76 2.08
CA GLU A 4 4.03 -1.49 0.65
C GLU A 4 3.12 -2.47 -0.05
N ALA A 5 2.20 -1.96 -0.87
CA ALA A 5 1.12 -2.79 -1.42
C ALA A 5 0.93 -2.56 -2.90
N VAL A 6 0.57 -3.63 -3.61
CA VAL A 6 0.28 -3.57 -5.04
C VAL A 6 -1.03 -2.82 -5.25
N ASP A 7 -1.01 -1.90 -6.21
CA ASP A 7 -2.23 -1.25 -6.69
C ASP A 7 -2.94 -2.21 -7.64
N LYS A 8 -4.10 -2.72 -7.23
CA LYS A 8 -4.79 -3.74 -8.02
C LYS A 8 -5.35 -3.21 -9.33
N LYS A 9 -5.50 -1.90 -9.47
CA LYS A 9 -5.92 -1.29 -10.72
C LYS A 9 -4.75 -1.11 -11.69
N ASN A 10 -3.53 -1.07 -11.17
CA ASN A 10 -2.34 -1.04 -11.98
C ASN A 10 -1.26 -1.86 -11.27
N PRO A 11 -1.25 -3.19 -11.49
CA PRO A 11 -0.41 -4.09 -10.70
C PRO A 11 1.10 -3.90 -10.83
N ARG A 12 1.53 -3.08 -11.77
CA ARG A 12 2.95 -2.74 -11.88
C ARG A 12 3.41 -1.80 -10.78
N LEU A 13 2.47 -1.12 -10.14
CA LEU A 13 2.79 -0.12 -9.13
C LEU A 13 2.68 -0.72 -7.75
N ILE A 14 3.68 -0.42 -6.92
CA ILE A 14 3.66 -0.71 -5.49
C ILE A 14 3.70 0.62 -4.77
N CYS A 15 2.78 0.81 -3.86
CA CYS A 15 2.54 2.11 -3.23
C CYS A 15 2.57 2.00 -1.72
N PRO A 16 2.97 3.06 -1.02
CA PRO A 16 2.89 3.05 0.45
C PRO A 16 1.44 3.01 0.92
N ALA A 17 1.19 2.21 1.93
CA ALA A 17 -0.14 1.99 2.45
C ALA A 17 -0.11 1.79 3.95
N THR A 18 -1.29 1.78 4.54
CA THR A 18 -1.48 1.57 5.98
C THR A 18 -2.55 0.51 6.18
N VAL A 19 -2.40 -0.32 7.20
CA VAL A 19 -3.47 -1.21 7.61
C VAL A 19 -4.55 -0.38 8.28
N GLY A 20 -5.70 -0.24 7.63
CA GLY A 20 -6.80 0.56 8.13
C GLY A 20 -7.76 -0.21 9.03
N ASP A 21 -7.79 -1.53 8.89
CA ASP A 21 -8.68 -2.37 9.67
C ASP A 21 -8.20 -3.82 9.62
N VAL A 22 -8.63 -4.61 10.58
CA VAL A 22 -8.30 -6.05 10.66
C VAL A 22 -9.59 -6.81 10.95
N ARG A 23 -9.83 -7.87 10.22
CA ARG A 23 -10.99 -8.72 10.43
C ARG A 23 -10.61 -10.18 10.19
N ASP A 24 -10.65 -10.99 11.24
CA ASP A 24 -10.24 -12.38 11.17
C ASP A 24 -8.83 -12.51 10.57
N ASP A 25 -8.70 -13.13 9.42
CA ASP A 25 -7.41 -13.29 8.74
C ASP A 25 -7.29 -12.34 7.51
N GLU A 26 -8.06 -11.27 7.52
CA GLU A 26 -7.99 -10.26 6.47
C GLU A 26 -7.56 -8.90 7.04
N ILE A 27 -6.96 -8.10 6.17
CA ILE A 27 -6.62 -6.72 6.49
C ILE A 27 -7.19 -5.79 5.42
N PHE A 28 -7.50 -4.57 5.82
CA PHE A 28 -7.90 -3.52 4.89
C PHE A 28 -6.70 -2.66 4.56
N VAL A 29 -6.32 -2.66 3.29
CA VAL A 29 -5.18 -1.90 2.78
C VAL A 29 -5.66 -0.52 2.37
N SER A 30 -5.17 0.51 3.04
CA SER A 30 -5.54 1.89 2.76
C SER A 30 -4.31 2.61 2.19
N PHE A 31 -4.41 3.08 0.96
CA PHE A 31 -3.29 3.71 0.29
C PHE A 31 -3.10 5.14 0.75
N ASP A 32 -1.88 5.49 1.12
CA ASP A 32 -1.56 6.79 1.70
C ASP A 32 -1.80 7.90 0.70
N GLY A 33 -2.63 8.86 1.09
CA GLY A 33 -2.88 10.05 0.28
C GLY A 33 -3.92 9.90 -0.82
N TRP A 34 -4.52 8.72 -0.98
CA TRP A 34 -5.47 8.48 -2.07
C TRP A 34 -6.93 8.49 -1.65
N ARG A 35 -7.21 8.74 -0.38
CA ARG A 35 -8.58 8.95 0.14
C ARG A 35 -9.54 7.81 -0.18
N GLY A 36 -9.06 6.59 -0.14
CA GLY A 36 -9.90 5.42 -0.32
C GLY A 36 -10.11 4.96 -1.75
N ALA A 37 -9.59 5.70 -2.74
CA ALA A 37 -9.87 5.42 -4.14
C ALA A 37 -9.41 4.04 -4.59
N PHE A 38 -8.36 3.50 -3.98
CA PHE A 38 -7.76 2.23 -4.41
C PHE A 38 -7.73 1.19 -3.30
N ASP A 39 -8.34 1.48 -2.16
CA ASP A 39 -8.30 0.62 -0.98
C ASP A 39 -8.96 -0.72 -1.24
N TYR A 40 -8.47 -1.77 -0.57
CA TYR A 40 -9.06 -3.10 -0.70
C TYR A 40 -8.79 -3.97 0.51
N TRP A 41 -9.61 -5.00 0.66
CA TRP A 41 -9.39 -6.07 1.64
C TRP A 41 -8.55 -7.17 1.01
N CYS A 42 -7.66 -7.77 1.78
CA CYS A 42 -6.93 -8.97 1.37
C CYS A 42 -6.57 -9.78 2.59
N ARG A 43 -6.17 -11.03 2.37
CA ARG A 43 -5.65 -11.86 3.46
C ARG A 43 -4.32 -11.30 3.96
N PHE A 44 -4.04 -11.51 5.23
CA PHE A 44 -2.79 -11.04 5.83
C PHE A 44 -1.55 -11.67 5.17
N ASP A 45 -1.71 -12.82 4.52
CA ASP A 45 -0.62 -13.51 3.82
C ASP A 45 -0.66 -13.29 2.31
N SER A 46 -1.35 -12.27 1.85
CA SER A 46 -1.44 -11.94 0.42
C SER A 46 -0.07 -11.66 -0.18
N ARG A 47 0.09 -12.07 -1.45
CA ARG A 47 1.30 -11.78 -2.22
C ARG A 47 1.38 -10.34 -2.69
N ASP A 48 0.32 -9.58 -2.49
CA ASP A 48 0.23 -8.20 -2.97
C ASP A 48 0.64 -7.18 -1.90
N ILE A 49 1.03 -7.65 -0.72
CA ILE A 49 1.46 -6.76 0.36
C ILE A 49 2.85 -7.16 0.83
N PHE A 50 3.63 -6.15 1.20
CA PHE A 50 5.03 -6.32 1.59
C PHE A 50 5.34 -5.43 2.80
N PRO A 51 6.34 -5.81 3.61
CA PRO A 51 6.77 -4.94 4.70
C PRO A 51 7.47 -3.69 4.16
N VAL A 52 7.47 -2.65 4.97
CA VAL A 52 8.18 -1.41 4.63
C VAL A 52 9.66 -1.72 4.38
N GLY A 53 10.18 -1.20 3.28
CA GLY A 53 11.57 -1.44 2.88
C GLY A 53 11.74 -2.56 1.87
N TRP A 54 10.67 -3.29 1.57
CA TRP A 54 10.77 -4.39 0.61
C TRP A 54 11.17 -3.91 -0.79
N CYS A 55 10.56 -2.81 -1.25
CA CYS A 55 10.88 -2.28 -2.57
C CYS A 55 12.34 -1.86 -2.66
N GLU A 56 12.85 -1.20 -1.64
CA GLU A 56 14.24 -0.78 -1.61
C GLU A 56 15.18 -1.98 -1.69
N LYS A 57 14.91 -3.01 -0.89
CA LYS A 57 15.76 -4.20 -0.86
C LYS A 57 15.69 -5.00 -2.14
N SER A 58 14.54 -5.00 -2.80
CA SER A 58 14.32 -5.78 -4.01
C SER A 58 14.71 -5.05 -5.28
N GLY A 59 15.03 -3.76 -5.18
CA GLY A 59 15.28 -2.94 -6.35
C GLY A 59 14.02 -2.59 -7.13
N HIS A 60 12.86 -2.71 -6.53
CA HIS A 60 11.58 -2.39 -7.17
C HIS A 60 11.21 -0.95 -6.85
N PRO A 61 10.75 -0.16 -7.82
CA PRO A 61 10.34 1.21 -7.52
C PRO A 61 9.11 1.25 -6.61
N LEU A 62 9.14 2.15 -5.65
CA LEU A 62 8.00 2.44 -4.77
C LEU A 62 7.43 3.79 -5.18
N GLN A 63 6.13 3.81 -5.45
CA GLN A 63 5.46 5.04 -5.85
C GLN A 63 5.33 5.99 -4.66
N PRO A 64 5.33 7.30 -4.90
CA PRO A 64 5.09 8.25 -3.80
C PRO A 64 3.63 8.18 -3.35
N PRO A 65 3.34 8.62 -2.12
CA PRO A 65 1.96 8.72 -1.67
C PRO A 65 1.16 9.68 -2.55
N GLY A 66 -0.13 9.39 -2.68
CA GLY A 66 -1.01 10.27 -3.42
C GLY A 66 -1.21 11.59 -2.69
N ASN A 67 -1.31 12.67 -3.43
CA ASN A 67 -1.64 13.99 -2.89
C ASN A 67 -0.69 14.53 -1.81
N LYS A 68 0.45 13.90 -1.63
CA LYS A 68 1.37 14.33 -0.59
C LYS A 68 2.46 15.24 -1.12
N SER A 69 2.64 15.25 -2.41
CA SER A 69 3.86 15.76 -2.97
C SER A 69 4.01 17.27 -2.90
N LYS A 70 2.93 18.00 -3.04
CA LYS A 70 3.05 19.43 -3.26
C LYS A 70 2.82 20.26 -2.02
N TYR A 71 1.95 19.80 -1.15
CA TYR A 71 1.39 20.68 -0.14
C TYR A 71 1.61 20.21 1.29
N ASP A 72 2.15 19.04 1.45
CA ASP A 72 2.21 18.40 2.75
C ASP A 72 3.60 18.33 3.37
N TYR A 73 4.50 19.04 2.81
CA TYR A 73 5.82 19.14 3.42
C TYR A 73 6.15 20.54 3.78
#